data_f7d8deb6aec549857ee24c32fca51e1e
#
_entry.id   f7d8deb6aec549857ee24c32fca51e1e
#
_cell.length_a   1.000
_cell.length_b   1.000
_cell.length_c   1.000
_cell.angle_alpha   90.00
_cell.angle_beta   90.00
_cell.angle_gamma   90.00
#
_symmetry.space_group_name_H-M   'P 1'
#
loop_
_entity.id
_entity.type
_entity.pdbx_description
1 polymer ?
#
loop_
_entity_poly.entity_id
_entity_poly.type
_entity_poly.pdbx_seq_one_letter_code
_entity_poly.pdbx_strand_id
1 'polypeptide(L)'
;MKYLIFAVIGAILTMQSAVAADKKLTISVYSFAQDAYKKALYDPFEAICDCELVIETGNSVERMAKIEANAANPVIDMAVISSHDALALARKGLLQNLDVSKLSSYDDLYEAAKNPLGENWAVGYTFYASSIVYRSDLVQINSWKDLLSPELAGRVALPNITGTQGPLTLFMLSKALGHQGYGFEETIDSIGAKADDIVTFYVRSSQLAQLMNQKE
;
A
#
# COMPACT_ATOMS: atom_id res chain seq x y z
N MET A 1 5.26 -78.04 37.52
CA MET A 1 4.66 -77.24 36.41
C MET A 1 4.82 -75.74 36.77
N LYS A 2 5.75 -75.06 36.13
CA LYS A 2 6.05 -73.67 36.38
C LYS A 2 5.42 -72.84 35.27
N TYR A 3 4.47 -71.96 35.60
CA TYR A 3 3.90 -71.03 34.65
C TYR A 3 4.71 -69.73 34.64
N LEU A 4 5.38 -69.42 33.53
CA LEU A 4 6.01 -68.14 33.27
C LEU A 4 4.92 -67.19 32.78
N ILE A 5 4.67 -66.08 33.49
CA ILE A 5 3.82 -64.97 33.07
C ILE A 5 4.73 -63.95 32.39
N PHE A 6 4.61 -63.78 31.09
CA PHE A 6 5.24 -62.71 30.34
C PHE A 6 4.36 -61.45 30.46
N ALA A 7 4.85 -60.45 31.17
CA ALA A 7 4.23 -59.12 31.17
C ALA A 7 4.73 -58.33 29.95
N VAL A 8 3.86 -58.12 28.99
CA VAL A 8 4.11 -57.19 27.84
C VAL A 8 3.76 -55.80 28.32
N ILE A 9 4.78 -54.99 28.56
CA ILE A 9 4.64 -53.52 28.80
C ILE A 9 4.54 -52.86 27.45
N GLY A 10 3.30 -52.54 27.04
CA GLY A 10 3.03 -51.72 25.87
C GLY A 10 3.37 -50.25 26.16
N ALA A 11 4.45 -49.79 25.62
CA ALA A 11 4.79 -48.37 25.63
C ALA A 11 3.83 -47.63 24.66
N ILE A 12 2.81 -46.95 25.20
CA ILE A 12 1.95 -46.02 24.44
C ILE A 12 2.78 -44.75 24.25
N LEU A 13 3.41 -44.62 23.06
CA LEU A 13 3.92 -43.33 22.59
C LEU A 13 2.69 -42.46 22.30
N THR A 14 2.34 -41.58 23.21
CA THR A 14 1.44 -40.47 22.93
C THR A 14 2.21 -39.50 21.99
N MET A 15 1.95 -39.62 20.68
CA MET A 15 2.25 -38.53 19.75
C MET A 15 1.41 -37.32 20.17
N GLN A 16 2.00 -36.43 20.96
CA GLN A 16 1.48 -35.08 21.08
C GLN A 16 1.69 -34.42 19.72
N SER A 17 0.66 -34.44 18.89
CA SER A 17 0.54 -33.53 17.78
C SER A 17 0.56 -32.13 18.41
N ALA A 18 1.67 -31.43 18.28
CA ALA A 18 1.69 -29.99 18.51
C ALA A 18 0.66 -29.41 17.53
N VAL A 19 -0.51 -29.09 18.04
CA VAL A 19 -1.45 -28.21 17.33
C VAL A 19 -0.74 -26.86 17.32
N ALA A 20 -0.02 -26.59 16.22
CA ALA A 20 0.42 -25.24 15.92
C ALA A 20 -0.85 -24.40 15.96
N ALA A 21 -0.95 -23.49 16.92
CA ALA A 21 -2.05 -22.56 16.97
C ALA A 21 -2.00 -21.81 15.65
N ASP A 22 -3.06 -21.91 14.85
CA ASP A 22 -3.25 -21.20 13.58
C ASP A 22 -3.34 -19.70 13.85
N LYS A 23 -2.23 -19.08 14.24
CA LYS A 23 -2.10 -17.62 14.34
C LYS A 23 -1.98 -17.11 12.93
N LYS A 24 -3.06 -16.58 12.41
CA LYS A 24 -3.07 -15.92 11.10
C LYS A 24 -3.12 -14.42 11.30
N LEU A 25 -2.31 -13.70 10.53
CA LEU A 25 -2.36 -12.26 10.43
C LEU A 25 -2.64 -11.88 8.98
N THR A 26 -3.75 -11.22 8.74
CA THR A 26 -4.11 -10.73 7.41
C THR A 26 -3.56 -9.33 7.20
N ILE A 27 -2.66 -9.19 6.22
CA ILE A 27 -2.01 -7.93 5.89
C ILE A 27 -2.46 -7.47 4.51
N SER A 28 -3.04 -6.27 4.45
CA SER A 28 -3.41 -5.63 3.20
C SER A 28 -2.28 -4.76 2.68
N VAL A 29 -1.78 -5.04 1.47
CA VAL A 29 -0.59 -4.41 0.89
C VAL A 29 -0.80 -4.03 -0.59
N TYR A 30 0.13 -3.29 -1.18
CA TYR A 30 0.16 -3.03 -2.62
C TYR A 30 0.58 -4.28 -3.40
N SER A 31 0.13 -4.39 -4.65
CA SER A 31 0.38 -5.58 -5.49
C SER A 31 1.76 -5.65 -6.16
N PHE A 32 2.59 -4.61 -6.03
CA PHE A 32 3.92 -4.59 -6.66
C PHE A 32 4.97 -5.29 -5.77
N ALA A 33 6.04 -5.79 -6.39
CA ALA A 33 7.25 -6.33 -5.75
C ALA A 33 7.00 -7.43 -4.69
N GLN A 34 5.91 -8.19 -4.79
CA GLN A 34 5.51 -9.15 -3.75
C GLN A 34 6.56 -10.24 -3.49
N ASP A 35 7.25 -10.72 -4.52
CA ASP A 35 8.32 -11.71 -4.35
C ASP A 35 9.49 -11.17 -3.52
N ALA A 36 9.83 -9.89 -3.71
CA ALA A 36 10.88 -9.23 -2.93
C ALA A 36 10.43 -9.03 -1.47
N TYR A 37 9.19 -8.60 -1.24
CA TYR A 37 8.63 -8.46 0.10
C TYR A 37 8.52 -9.80 0.81
N LYS A 38 8.08 -10.86 0.10
CA LYS A 38 8.01 -12.19 0.67
C LYS A 38 9.36 -12.60 1.24
N LYS A 39 10.40 -12.53 0.42
CA LYS A 39 11.76 -12.93 0.79
C LYS A 39 12.37 -12.04 1.89
N ALA A 40 12.15 -10.72 1.84
CA ALA A 40 12.84 -9.77 2.71
C ALA A 40 12.09 -9.49 4.02
N LEU A 41 10.77 -9.65 4.05
CA LEU A 41 9.94 -9.27 5.19
C LEU A 41 9.02 -10.40 5.67
N TYR A 42 8.24 -11.04 4.78
CA TYR A 42 7.20 -11.95 5.22
C TYR A 42 7.76 -13.25 5.77
N ASP A 43 8.60 -13.97 5.01
CA ASP A 43 9.20 -15.22 5.46
C ASP A 43 10.03 -15.05 6.76
N PRO A 44 10.88 -14.00 6.90
CA PRO A 44 11.57 -13.76 8.16
C PRO A 44 10.63 -13.43 9.33
N PHE A 45 9.53 -12.70 9.08
CA PHE A 45 8.58 -12.36 10.13
C PHE A 45 7.78 -13.60 10.57
N GLU A 46 7.30 -14.42 9.65
CA GLU A 46 6.60 -15.68 9.95
C GLU A 46 7.46 -16.59 10.85
N ALA A 47 8.76 -16.65 10.57
CA ALA A 47 9.69 -17.43 11.39
C ALA A 47 9.86 -16.90 12.83
N ILE A 48 9.64 -15.59 13.05
CA ILE A 48 9.77 -14.97 14.39
C ILE A 48 8.44 -15.01 15.14
N CYS A 49 7.31 -14.74 14.47
CA CYS A 49 6.01 -14.68 15.13
C CYS A 49 5.37 -16.03 15.38
N ASP A 50 5.90 -17.09 14.78
CA ASP A 50 5.24 -18.41 14.74
C ASP A 50 3.78 -18.28 14.27
N CYS A 51 3.58 -17.61 13.16
CA CYS A 51 2.29 -17.28 12.56
C CYS A 51 2.32 -17.39 11.04
N GLU A 52 1.14 -17.49 10.40
CA GLU A 52 0.94 -17.43 8.96
C GLU A 52 0.52 -16.01 8.56
N LEU A 53 1.18 -15.43 7.57
CA LEU A 53 0.75 -14.17 6.97
C LEU A 53 -0.17 -14.42 5.78
N VAL A 54 -1.38 -13.93 5.87
CA VAL A 54 -2.33 -13.88 4.75
C VAL A 54 -2.18 -12.54 4.04
N ILE A 55 -1.54 -12.55 2.87
CA ILE A 55 -1.25 -11.32 2.13
C ILE A 55 -2.39 -11.03 1.15
N GLU A 56 -3.08 -9.91 1.37
CA GLU A 56 -4.11 -9.40 0.48
C GLU A 56 -3.58 -8.21 -0.32
N THR A 57 -3.74 -8.24 -1.63
CA THR A 57 -3.26 -7.18 -2.52
C THR A 57 -4.39 -6.49 -3.25
N GLY A 58 -4.21 -5.22 -3.55
CA GLY A 58 -5.17 -4.41 -4.31
C GLY A 58 -4.70 -2.97 -4.50
N ASN A 59 -5.47 -2.19 -5.24
CA ASN A 59 -5.28 -0.73 -5.27
C ASN A 59 -5.86 -0.09 -3.99
N SER A 60 -5.55 1.18 -3.76
CA SER A 60 -5.97 1.89 -2.53
C SER A 60 -7.47 1.84 -2.31
N VAL A 61 -8.26 2.14 -3.33
CA VAL A 61 -9.74 2.21 -3.21
C VAL A 61 -10.34 0.86 -2.88
N GLU A 62 -9.92 -0.21 -3.58
CA GLU A 62 -10.39 -1.58 -3.31
C GLU A 62 -10.09 -2.01 -1.87
N ARG A 63 -8.89 -1.71 -1.40
CA ARG A 63 -8.43 -2.08 -0.06
C ARG A 63 -9.14 -1.29 1.04
N MET A 64 -9.33 0.02 0.86
CA MET A 64 -10.12 0.85 1.75
C MET A 64 -11.58 0.39 1.81
N ALA A 65 -12.20 0.15 0.65
CA ALA A 65 -13.58 -0.34 0.58
C ALA A 65 -13.74 -1.70 1.31
N LYS A 66 -12.75 -2.59 1.24
CA LYS A 66 -12.77 -3.86 1.96
C LYS A 66 -12.70 -3.65 3.48
N ILE A 67 -11.83 -2.75 3.97
CA ILE A 67 -11.76 -2.40 5.39
C ILE A 67 -13.11 -1.84 5.87
N GLU A 68 -13.67 -0.90 5.12
CA GLU A 68 -14.96 -0.27 5.45
C GLU A 68 -16.11 -1.27 5.46
N ALA A 69 -16.19 -2.13 4.45
CA ALA A 69 -17.27 -3.13 4.34
C ALA A 69 -17.24 -4.17 5.48
N ASN A 70 -16.08 -4.39 6.08
CA ASN A 70 -15.90 -5.36 7.17
C ASN A 70 -15.72 -4.67 8.54
N ALA A 71 -16.12 -3.41 8.69
CA ALA A 71 -15.94 -2.65 9.92
C ALA A 71 -16.53 -3.31 11.18
N ALA A 72 -17.68 -4.00 11.04
CA ALA A 72 -18.32 -4.71 12.17
C ALA A 72 -17.61 -6.01 12.55
N ASN A 73 -16.94 -6.66 11.60
CA ASN A 73 -16.17 -7.89 11.79
C ASN A 73 -14.88 -7.80 10.98
N PRO A 74 -13.85 -7.12 11.49
CA PRO A 74 -12.61 -6.89 10.76
C PRO A 74 -11.94 -8.19 10.30
N VAL A 75 -11.56 -8.23 9.04
CA VAL A 75 -10.85 -9.37 8.40
C VAL A 75 -9.43 -9.01 7.99
N ILE A 76 -9.02 -7.78 8.24
CA ILE A 76 -7.67 -7.26 7.99
C ILE A 76 -7.10 -6.79 9.32
N ASP A 77 -5.97 -7.36 9.72
CA ASP A 77 -5.29 -7.02 10.97
C ASP A 77 -4.37 -5.82 10.81
N MET A 78 -3.72 -5.70 9.65
CA MET A 78 -2.81 -4.60 9.34
C MET A 78 -2.94 -4.17 7.89
N ALA A 79 -2.83 -2.86 7.64
CA ALA A 79 -2.84 -2.30 6.29
C ALA A 79 -1.62 -1.42 6.05
N VAL A 80 -0.93 -1.66 4.94
CA VAL A 80 0.14 -0.81 4.43
C VAL A 80 -0.47 0.10 3.38
N ILE A 81 -0.81 1.32 3.75
CA ILE A 81 -1.54 2.29 2.92
C ILE A 81 -0.88 3.67 2.95
N SER A 82 -1.29 4.54 2.05
CA SER A 82 -0.82 5.93 2.05
C SER A 82 -1.34 6.70 3.26
N SER A 83 -0.61 7.74 3.68
CA SER A 83 -0.99 8.53 4.86
C SER A 83 -2.36 9.18 4.71
N HIS A 84 -2.73 9.64 3.51
CA HIS A 84 -4.05 10.25 3.29
C HIS A 84 -5.19 9.22 3.38
N ASP A 85 -5.00 8.00 2.89
CA ASP A 85 -5.97 6.91 3.03
C ASP A 85 -6.09 6.48 4.51
N ALA A 86 -4.95 6.32 5.19
CA ALA A 86 -4.94 6.00 6.62
C ALA A 86 -5.66 7.06 7.45
N LEU A 87 -5.44 8.36 7.16
CA LEU A 87 -6.15 9.44 7.84
C LEU A 87 -7.67 9.39 7.59
N ALA A 88 -8.10 9.04 6.38
CA ALA A 88 -9.52 8.87 6.08
C ALA A 88 -10.15 7.72 6.88
N LEU A 89 -9.46 6.57 7.00
CA LEU A 89 -9.90 5.44 7.82
C LEU A 89 -9.91 5.79 9.32
N ALA A 90 -8.89 6.49 9.81
CA ALA A 90 -8.81 6.93 11.20
C ALA A 90 -9.99 7.85 11.58
N ARG A 91 -10.32 8.82 10.72
CA ARG A 91 -11.47 9.72 10.92
C ARG A 91 -12.83 8.99 10.91
N LYS A 92 -12.91 7.82 10.29
CA LYS A 92 -14.08 6.93 10.33
C LYS A 92 -14.08 6.00 11.54
N GLY A 93 -13.05 6.05 12.40
CA GLY A 93 -12.92 5.17 13.57
C GLY A 93 -12.56 3.72 13.20
N LEU A 94 -11.93 3.50 12.06
CA LEU A 94 -11.60 2.18 11.54
C LEU A 94 -10.15 1.76 11.83
N LEU A 95 -9.37 2.60 12.49
CA LEU A 95 -8.03 2.29 12.96
C LEU A 95 -7.99 2.31 14.48
N GLN A 96 -7.17 1.44 15.04
CA GLN A 96 -6.85 1.43 16.47
C GLN A 96 -5.57 2.22 16.73
N ASN A 97 -5.47 2.83 17.92
CA ASN A 97 -4.23 3.43 18.38
C ASN A 97 -3.18 2.35 18.63
N LEU A 98 -1.97 2.58 18.16
CA LEU A 98 -0.84 1.71 18.40
C LEU A 98 -0.26 1.96 19.80
N ASP A 99 0.03 0.91 20.53
CA ASP A 99 0.88 0.99 21.71
C ASP A 99 2.35 1.02 21.25
N VAL A 100 2.83 2.23 21.00
CA VAL A 100 4.19 2.44 20.47
C VAL A 100 5.29 1.95 21.40
N SER A 101 5.01 1.77 22.71
CA SER A 101 5.96 1.23 23.66
C SER A 101 6.32 -0.24 23.40
N LYS A 102 5.49 -0.93 22.62
CA LYS A 102 5.71 -2.32 22.19
C LYS A 102 6.50 -2.44 20.89
N LEU A 103 6.78 -1.33 20.22
CA LEU A 103 7.53 -1.30 18.97
C LEU A 103 9.01 -1.09 19.29
N SER A 104 9.79 -2.17 19.32
CA SER A 104 11.20 -2.16 19.76
C SER A 104 12.10 -1.21 18.95
N SER A 105 11.78 -0.96 17.68
CA SER A 105 12.52 -0.04 16.79
C SER A 105 11.84 1.31 16.60
N TYR A 106 10.90 1.68 17.47
CA TYR A 106 10.16 2.93 17.32
C TYR A 106 11.08 4.16 17.38
N ASP A 107 12.04 4.15 18.30
CA ASP A 107 12.96 5.26 18.49
C ASP A 107 13.96 5.42 17.32
N ASP A 108 14.20 4.36 16.56
CA ASP A 108 15.06 4.37 15.38
C ASP A 108 14.36 4.96 14.13
N LEU A 109 13.05 5.18 14.19
CA LEU A 109 12.30 5.78 13.09
C LEU A 109 12.63 7.27 12.92
N TYR A 110 12.60 7.75 11.66
CA TYR A 110 12.59 9.19 11.40
C TYR A 110 11.39 9.85 12.10
N GLU A 111 11.57 11.07 12.60
CA GLU A 111 10.50 11.80 13.30
C GLU A 111 9.20 11.90 12.49
N ALA A 112 9.30 12.13 11.17
CA ALA A 112 8.14 12.16 10.29
C ALA A 112 7.41 10.81 10.14
N ALA A 113 8.04 9.70 10.55
CA ALA A 113 7.47 8.36 10.48
C ALA A 113 6.88 7.89 11.83
N LYS A 114 7.25 8.51 12.95
CA LYS A 114 6.84 8.05 14.30
C LYS A 114 5.33 8.17 14.52
N ASN A 115 4.74 9.27 14.15
CA ASN A 115 3.31 9.52 14.35
C ASN A 115 2.73 10.40 13.22
N PRO A 116 2.74 9.89 11.96
CA PRO A 116 2.46 10.71 10.77
C PRO A 116 1.03 11.23 10.70
N LEU A 117 0.11 10.68 11.48
CA LEU A 117 -1.32 11.03 11.45
C LEU A 117 -1.81 11.67 12.74
N GLY A 118 -0.99 11.71 13.78
CA GLY A 118 -1.41 12.00 15.15
C GLY A 118 -2.02 10.78 15.85
N GLU A 119 -2.28 10.87 17.13
CA GLU A 119 -2.97 9.87 17.97
C GLU A 119 -2.42 8.44 17.88
N ASN A 120 -1.20 8.24 17.35
CA ASN A 120 -0.59 6.93 17.16
C ASN A 120 -1.41 5.94 16.33
N TRP A 121 -2.19 6.41 15.37
CA TRP A 121 -2.95 5.52 14.48
C TRP A 121 -2.09 4.75 13.50
N ALA A 122 -0.89 5.22 13.23
CA ALA A 122 0.03 4.57 12.29
C ALA A 122 1.49 4.92 12.60
N VAL A 123 2.40 4.10 12.08
CA VAL A 123 3.81 4.42 11.90
C VAL A 123 4.15 4.39 10.42
N GLY A 124 5.03 5.29 9.99
CA GLY A 124 5.54 5.30 8.61
C GLY A 124 6.66 4.28 8.45
N TYR A 125 6.64 3.50 7.37
CA TYR A 125 7.72 2.56 7.09
C TYR A 125 8.49 2.92 5.81
N THR A 126 7.90 3.77 4.95
CA THR A 126 8.55 4.24 3.72
C THR A 126 8.05 5.61 3.33
N PHE A 127 8.88 6.34 2.60
CA PHE A 127 8.50 7.59 1.93
C PHE A 127 8.45 7.34 0.44
N TYR A 128 7.49 7.95 -0.23
CA TYR A 128 7.39 7.94 -1.67
C TYR A 128 7.14 9.35 -2.20
N ALA A 129 7.47 9.58 -3.44
CA ALA A 129 7.22 10.83 -4.13
C ALA A 129 6.49 10.59 -5.44
N SER A 130 5.68 11.56 -5.85
CA SER A 130 5.15 11.64 -7.20
C SER A 130 6.09 12.51 -8.04
N SER A 131 6.50 11.99 -9.19
CA SER A 131 7.44 12.66 -10.09
C SER A 131 6.98 12.53 -11.53
N ILE A 132 7.35 13.50 -12.36
CA ILE A 132 7.18 13.40 -13.81
C ILE A 132 8.31 12.52 -14.37
N VAL A 133 7.94 11.52 -15.16
CA VAL A 133 8.89 10.71 -15.93
C VAL A 133 8.68 11.01 -17.39
N TYR A 134 9.73 11.34 -18.13
CA TYR A 134 9.63 11.71 -19.53
C TYR A 134 10.88 11.29 -20.35
N ARG A 135 10.73 11.20 -21.63
CA ARG A 135 11.78 10.95 -22.60
C ARG A 135 12.57 12.24 -22.85
N SER A 136 13.70 12.40 -22.18
CA SER A 136 14.55 13.63 -22.28
C SER A 136 15.18 13.83 -23.66
N ASP A 137 15.17 12.79 -24.49
CA ASP A 137 15.61 12.85 -25.89
C ASP A 137 14.53 13.37 -26.86
N LEU A 138 13.26 13.46 -26.39
CA LEU A 138 12.12 13.92 -27.20
C LEU A 138 11.54 15.26 -26.71
N VAL A 139 11.61 15.53 -25.42
CA VAL A 139 10.95 16.70 -24.83
C VAL A 139 11.71 17.16 -23.60
N GLN A 140 11.62 18.44 -23.28
CA GLN A 140 12.06 19.01 -22.01
C GLN A 140 10.85 19.44 -21.20
N ILE A 141 10.70 18.88 -19.98
CA ILE A 141 9.67 19.25 -19.02
C ILE A 141 10.31 20.05 -17.90
N ASN A 142 9.76 21.19 -17.59
CA ASN A 142 10.25 22.09 -16.55
C ASN A 142 9.25 22.29 -15.40
N SER A 143 7.99 21.97 -15.65
CA SER A 143 6.91 22.17 -14.69
C SER A 143 5.81 21.14 -14.88
N TRP A 144 5.07 20.88 -13.82
CA TRP A 144 3.86 20.03 -13.87
C TRP A 144 2.81 20.57 -14.85
N LYS A 145 2.67 21.90 -14.99
CA LYS A 145 1.73 22.50 -15.95
C LYS A 145 2.05 22.14 -17.41
N ASP A 146 3.31 21.81 -17.72
CA ASP A 146 3.71 21.46 -19.08
C ASP A 146 3.02 20.18 -19.55
N LEU A 147 2.56 19.31 -18.62
CA LEU A 147 1.78 18.11 -18.94
C LEU A 147 0.44 18.42 -19.64
N LEU A 148 -0.08 19.63 -19.52
CA LEU A 148 -1.31 20.08 -20.16
C LEU A 148 -1.04 20.97 -21.38
N SER A 149 0.20 21.07 -21.82
CA SER A 149 0.56 21.88 -22.98
C SER A 149 0.12 21.22 -24.30
N PRO A 150 -0.25 22.02 -25.31
CA PRO A 150 -0.66 21.49 -26.63
C PRO A 150 0.44 20.65 -27.32
N GLU A 151 1.71 20.94 -27.04
CA GLU A 151 2.86 20.24 -27.62
C GLU A 151 2.95 18.79 -27.17
N LEU A 152 2.30 18.46 -26.06
CA LEU A 152 2.25 17.10 -25.49
C LEU A 152 0.95 16.38 -25.75
N ALA A 153 0.06 16.94 -26.58
CA ALA A 153 -1.20 16.27 -26.95
C ALA A 153 -0.96 14.86 -27.50
N GLY A 154 -1.68 13.88 -26.97
CA GLY A 154 -1.53 12.49 -27.32
C GLY A 154 -0.22 11.81 -26.82
N ARG A 155 0.47 12.42 -25.86
CA ARG A 155 1.77 11.91 -25.33
C ARG A 155 1.84 11.89 -23.80
N VAL A 156 0.76 12.20 -23.11
CA VAL A 156 0.70 12.26 -21.65
C VAL A 156 -0.20 11.18 -21.11
N ALA A 157 0.28 10.44 -20.13
CA ALA A 157 -0.52 9.57 -19.29
C ALA A 157 -0.54 10.12 -17.86
N LEU A 158 -1.72 10.24 -17.27
CA LEU A 158 -1.91 10.70 -15.89
C LEU A 158 -2.39 9.55 -15.00
N PRO A 159 -2.08 9.57 -13.69
CA PRO A 159 -2.65 8.58 -12.79
C PRO A 159 -4.15 8.83 -12.60
N ASN A 160 -4.92 7.74 -12.51
CA ASN A 160 -6.30 7.81 -12.11
C ASN A 160 -6.41 8.31 -10.67
N ILE A 161 -7.43 9.10 -10.37
CA ILE A 161 -7.64 9.69 -9.03
C ILE A 161 -7.83 8.63 -7.93
N THR A 162 -8.26 7.43 -8.28
CA THR A 162 -8.43 6.30 -7.34
C THR A 162 -7.13 5.62 -6.94
N GLY A 163 -6.02 5.94 -7.59
CA GLY A 163 -4.69 5.44 -7.23
C GLY A 163 -3.97 6.39 -6.26
N THR A 164 -2.97 5.89 -5.55
CA THR A 164 -2.16 6.67 -4.59
C THR A 164 -1.52 7.92 -5.23
N GLN A 165 -1.16 7.86 -6.51
CA GLN A 165 -0.51 8.96 -7.23
C GLN A 165 -1.52 10.03 -7.73
N GLY A 166 -2.80 9.68 -7.87
CA GLY A 166 -3.81 10.58 -8.40
C GLY A 166 -3.94 11.88 -7.59
N PRO A 167 -4.24 11.83 -6.29
CA PRO A 167 -4.36 13.02 -5.45
C PRO A 167 -3.08 13.86 -5.40
N LEU A 168 -1.90 13.22 -5.41
CA LEU A 168 -0.61 13.93 -5.42
C LEU A 168 -0.36 14.66 -6.74
N THR A 169 -0.68 14.01 -7.86
CA THR A 169 -0.58 14.64 -9.19
C THR A 169 -1.54 15.82 -9.31
N LEU A 170 -2.77 15.66 -8.83
CA LEU A 170 -3.75 16.73 -8.80
C LEU A 170 -3.25 17.92 -7.98
N PHE A 171 -2.69 17.67 -6.79
CA PHE A 171 -2.10 18.70 -5.94
C PHE A 171 -0.93 19.41 -6.62
N MET A 172 -0.02 18.69 -7.25
CA MET A 172 1.14 19.27 -7.92
C MET A 172 0.74 20.08 -9.15
N LEU A 173 -0.23 19.61 -9.92
CA LEU A 173 -0.80 20.37 -11.04
C LEU A 173 -1.49 21.63 -10.56
N SER A 174 -2.31 21.58 -9.51
CA SER A 174 -2.96 22.74 -8.91
C SER A 174 -1.95 23.83 -8.54
N LYS A 175 -0.86 23.43 -7.87
CA LYS A 175 0.24 24.35 -7.51
C LYS A 175 0.92 24.94 -8.74
N ALA A 176 1.21 24.14 -9.75
CA ALA A 176 1.89 24.59 -10.96
C ALA A 176 1.02 25.49 -11.84
N LEU A 177 -0.30 25.31 -11.79
CA LEU A 177 -1.28 26.17 -12.47
C LEU A 177 -1.56 27.47 -11.71
N GLY A 178 -1.12 27.57 -10.44
CA GLY A 178 -1.28 28.76 -9.62
C GLY A 178 -2.65 28.89 -8.94
N HIS A 179 -3.40 27.78 -8.83
CA HIS A 179 -4.68 27.76 -8.13
C HIS A 179 -4.52 28.02 -6.65
N GLN A 180 -5.49 28.72 -6.05
CA GLN A 180 -5.46 29.04 -4.62
C GLN A 180 -5.90 27.83 -3.76
N GLY A 181 -5.41 27.77 -2.53
CA GLY A 181 -5.68 26.67 -1.64
C GLY A 181 -5.23 25.32 -2.20
N TYR A 182 -6.12 24.35 -2.24
CA TYR A 182 -5.89 23.08 -2.94
C TYR A 182 -6.25 23.15 -4.42
N GLY A 183 -7.22 23.99 -4.82
CA GLY A 183 -7.64 24.24 -6.20
C GLY A 183 -7.95 22.99 -7.01
N PHE A 184 -8.57 21.98 -6.38
CA PHE A 184 -8.78 20.69 -7.02
C PHE A 184 -9.87 20.73 -8.09
N GLU A 185 -10.92 21.49 -7.87
CA GLU A 185 -12.01 21.66 -8.85
C GLU A 185 -11.50 22.29 -10.14
N GLU A 186 -10.83 23.43 -10.05
CA GLU A 186 -10.26 24.14 -11.19
C GLU A 186 -9.18 23.32 -11.91
N THR A 187 -8.47 22.49 -11.17
CA THR A 187 -7.46 21.58 -11.74
C THR A 187 -8.11 20.42 -12.49
N ILE A 188 -9.19 19.86 -11.94
CA ILE A 188 -9.98 18.82 -12.62
C ILE A 188 -10.58 19.37 -13.91
N ASP A 189 -11.12 20.59 -13.90
CA ASP A 189 -11.64 21.25 -15.09
C ASP A 189 -10.53 21.47 -16.13
N SER A 190 -9.35 21.88 -15.69
CA SER A 190 -8.17 22.06 -16.57
C SER A 190 -7.73 20.74 -17.23
N ILE A 191 -7.75 19.64 -16.49
CA ILE A 191 -7.48 18.29 -17.01
C ILE A 191 -8.60 17.86 -17.95
N GLY A 192 -9.87 18.08 -17.57
CA GLY A 192 -11.05 17.74 -18.36
C GLY A 192 -11.07 18.43 -19.71
N ALA A 193 -10.67 19.71 -19.78
CA ALA A 193 -10.53 20.46 -21.02
C ALA A 193 -9.44 19.88 -21.97
N LYS A 194 -8.59 18.99 -21.47
CA LYS A 194 -7.50 18.32 -22.19
C LYS A 194 -7.69 16.80 -22.24
N ALA A 195 -8.84 16.28 -21.87
CA ALA A 195 -9.08 14.84 -21.77
C ALA A 195 -8.77 14.08 -23.06
N ASP A 196 -9.13 14.65 -24.21
CA ASP A 196 -8.88 14.07 -25.54
C ASP A 196 -7.39 14.07 -25.92
N ASP A 197 -6.59 14.92 -25.29
CA ASP A 197 -5.13 15.03 -25.48
C ASP A 197 -4.36 14.05 -24.57
N ILE A 198 -5.02 13.40 -23.61
CA ILE A 198 -4.42 12.48 -22.63
C ILE A 198 -4.56 11.05 -23.13
N VAL A 199 -3.43 10.33 -23.27
CA VAL A 199 -3.40 8.93 -23.75
C VAL A 199 -4.25 8.03 -22.86
N THR A 200 -4.11 8.15 -21.55
CA THR A 200 -4.88 7.36 -20.58
C THR A 200 -4.75 7.91 -19.17
N PHE A 201 -5.73 7.56 -18.32
CA PHE A 201 -5.64 7.66 -16.87
C PHE A 201 -5.32 6.28 -16.29
N TYR A 202 -4.02 6.00 -16.10
CA TYR A 202 -3.58 4.67 -15.67
C TYR A 202 -3.96 4.37 -14.21
N VAL A 203 -4.30 3.12 -13.95
CA VAL A 203 -4.66 2.64 -12.60
C VAL A 203 -3.48 1.97 -11.89
N ARG A 204 -2.56 1.39 -12.66
CA ARG A 204 -1.41 0.65 -12.13
C ARG A 204 -0.11 1.18 -12.73
N SER A 205 0.94 1.29 -11.92
CA SER A 205 2.26 1.73 -12.38
C SER A 205 2.85 0.85 -13.49
N SER A 206 2.47 -0.43 -13.57
CA SER A 206 2.88 -1.32 -14.65
C SER A 206 2.35 -0.89 -16.02
N GLN A 207 1.16 -0.25 -16.09
CA GLN A 207 0.64 0.31 -17.34
C GLN A 207 1.52 1.45 -17.84
N LEU A 208 1.94 2.35 -16.92
CA LEU A 208 2.84 3.45 -17.28
C LEU A 208 4.18 2.93 -17.82
N ALA A 209 4.77 1.93 -17.16
CA ALA A 209 6.01 1.31 -17.63
C ALA A 209 5.85 0.69 -19.03
N GLN A 210 4.69 0.09 -19.30
CA GLN A 210 4.37 -0.47 -20.63
C GLN A 210 4.29 0.62 -21.70
N LEU A 211 3.54 1.71 -21.47
CA LEU A 211 3.42 2.85 -22.38
C LEU A 211 4.79 3.45 -22.69
N MET A 212 5.62 3.68 -21.69
CA MET A 212 6.98 4.20 -21.86
C MET A 212 7.87 3.27 -22.72
N ASN A 213 7.75 1.94 -22.56
CA ASN A 213 8.48 0.97 -23.37
C ASN A 213 7.98 0.91 -24.82
N GLN A 214 6.70 1.12 -25.04
CA GLN A 214 6.07 1.15 -26.38
C GLN A 214 6.31 2.48 -27.10
N LYS A 215 6.87 3.47 -26.41
CA LYS A 215 7.12 4.84 -26.91
C LYS A 215 5.83 5.61 -27.26
N GLU A 216 4.76 5.27 -26.57
CA GLU A 216 3.47 5.97 -26.64
C GLU A 216 3.40 7.14 -25.64
#